data_3934d0e4893de7a479df2f294696a6de
#
_entry.id   3934d0e4893de7a479df2f294696a6de
#
_cell.length_a   1.000
_cell.length_b   1.000
_cell.length_c   1.000
_cell.angle_alpha   90.00
_cell.angle_beta   90.00
_cell.angle_gamma   90.00
#
_symmetry.space_group_name_H-M   'P 1'
#
loop_
_entity.id
_entity.type
_entity.pdbx_description
1 polymer ?
#
loop_
_entity_poly.entity_id
_entity_poly.type
_entity_poly.pdbx_seq_one_letter_code
_entity_poly.pdbx_strand_id
1 'polypeptide(L)'
;MPAAALAVIGGVIAGVSIPAAQASPALPARTPAQLLAQVAADAKVPPLTGTVVETTSLGLPALPQTGNPTSLSSLITGSHKVNVYYQNAQHFRLQVPQSLSESDVIRDGNKLWLWESSNNSVTEYTWAKGTFKHAEKPPSGPVLTPQQAANEILKATGKTTVVSVQANALVAGEPAYQLVLAPKDHRSLIGKVVIAVDGKYGFPLQVQVFAKGAKSPAFQVGYTQIAFVTPDPANLTFTPPPGATVKHVNLGTRHPVAAGGSMPQTPAGVGTYGSNWLTVVSFSQQDLTQPFGTGAASSPPPASSSSGMGAIGGDSQEVLNALIGSAKPVHGSWGSGTLLQTSLMSMLITGGEVYVGAVQPSVLEAAVGHTSAG
;
A
#
# COMPACT_ATOMS: atom_id res chain seq x y z
N MET A 1 -38.63 59.28 44.24
CA MET A 1 -38.29 57.93 44.68
C MET A 1 -38.22 57.07 43.48
N PRO A 2 -37.04 56.78 42.91
CA PRO A 2 -36.92 55.86 41.77
C PRO A 2 -36.66 54.44 42.26
N ALA A 3 -37.42 53.48 41.74
CA ALA A 3 -37.23 52.03 41.94
C ALA A 3 -36.18 51.51 40.98
N ALA A 4 -35.17 50.91 41.56
CA ALA A 4 -34.11 50.22 40.78
C ALA A 4 -34.60 48.87 40.32
N ALA A 5 -34.61 48.64 38.98
CA ALA A 5 -34.83 47.33 38.36
C ALA A 5 -33.50 46.59 38.24
N LEU A 6 -33.33 45.47 38.95
CA LEU A 6 -32.24 44.54 38.83
C LEU A 6 -32.53 43.62 37.61
N ALA A 7 -31.76 43.80 36.54
CA ALA A 7 -31.74 42.87 35.41
C ALA A 7 -30.81 41.70 35.74
N VAL A 8 -31.40 40.51 35.94
CA VAL A 8 -30.66 39.24 36.02
C VAL A 8 -30.27 38.82 34.61
N ILE A 9 -28.98 38.96 34.25
CA ILE A 9 -28.43 38.41 33.05
C ILE A 9 -28.20 36.91 33.32
N GLY A 10 -29.13 36.07 32.85
CA GLY A 10 -28.95 34.63 32.79
C GLY A 10 -27.89 34.26 31.75
N GLY A 11 -26.69 33.93 32.22
CA GLY A 11 -25.63 33.38 31.36
C GLY A 11 -26.04 31.99 30.85
N VAL A 12 -26.24 31.88 29.55
CA VAL A 12 -26.36 30.60 28.88
C VAL A 12 -24.96 29.98 28.88
N ILE A 13 -24.71 29.03 29.77
CA ILE A 13 -23.55 28.15 29.71
C ILE A 13 -23.81 27.22 28.53
N ALA A 14 -23.23 27.56 27.36
CA ALA A 14 -23.13 26.63 26.25
C ALA A 14 -22.29 25.44 26.74
N GLY A 15 -22.96 24.32 27.01
CA GLY A 15 -22.32 23.06 27.37
C GLY A 15 -21.41 22.65 26.25
N VAL A 16 -20.11 22.79 26.47
CA VAL A 16 -19.11 22.15 25.66
C VAL A 16 -19.29 20.64 25.86
N SER A 17 -19.94 19.98 24.92
CA SER A 17 -20.02 18.52 24.88
C SER A 17 -18.60 18.00 24.67
N ILE A 18 -17.94 17.66 25.79
CA ILE A 18 -16.70 16.87 25.71
C ILE A 18 -17.12 15.55 25.03
N PRO A 19 -16.58 15.19 23.85
CA PRO A 19 -16.90 13.91 23.26
C PRO A 19 -16.54 12.85 24.31
N ALA A 20 -17.52 12.07 24.75
CA ALA A 20 -17.28 10.95 25.63
C ALA A 20 -16.17 10.10 24.97
N ALA A 21 -15.09 9.89 25.71
CA ALA A 21 -14.03 8.99 25.28
C ALA A 21 -14.70 7.68 24.86
N GLN A 22 -14.67 7.36 23.57
CA GLN A 22 -15.34 6.16 23.09
C GLN A 22 -14.70 4.98 23.81
N ALA A 23 -15.46 4.31 24.67
CA ALA A 23 -14.99 3.13 25.38
C ALA A 23 -14.53 2.11 24.35
N SER A 24 -13.35 1.51 24.59
CA SER A 24 -12.86 0.44 23.73
C SER A 24 -13.93 -0.64 23.57
N PRO A 25 -14.22 -1.13 22.35
CA PRO A 25 -15.26 -2.12 22.15
C PRO A 25 -14.95 -3.40 22.92
N ALA A 26 -15.97 -3.97 23.56
CA ALA A 26 -15.84 -5.22 24.30
C ALA A 26 -15.73 -6.38 23.30
N LEU A 27 -14.52 -6.87 23.07
CA LEU A 27 -14.25 -8.08 22.30
C LEU A 27 -13.70 -9.17 23.22
N PRO A 28 -14.00 -10.47 22.97
CA PRO A 28 -13.39 -11.58 23.71
C PRO A 28 -11.87 -11.51 23.67
N ALA A 29 -11.20 -11.84 24.76
CA ALA A 29 -9.74 -11.82 24.83
C ALA A 29 -9.14 -12.82 23.82
N ARG A 30 -8.17 -12.37 23.02
CA ARG A 30 -7.39 -13.20 22.09
C ARG A 30 -5.91 -13.00 22.31
N THR A 31 -5.16 -14.10 22.18
CA THR A 31 -3.70 -14.03 22.26
C THR A 31 -3.10 -13.48 20.97
N PRO A 32 -1.87 -12.89 21.03
CA PRO A 32 -1.17 -12.46 19.82
C PRO A 32 -1.02 -13.58 18.79
N ALA A 33 -0.74 -14.82 19.22
CA ALA A 33 -0.60 -15.97 18.33
C ALA A 33 -1.92 -16.33 17.61
N GLN A 34 -3.06 -16.24 18.29
CA GLN A 34 -4.37 -16.48 17.68
C GLN A 34 -4.70 -15.43 16.63
N LEU A 35 -4.44 -14.15 16.91
CA LEU A 35 -4.66 -13.06 15.94
C LEU A 35 -3.71 -13.17 14.75
N LEU A 36 -2.45 -13.48 14.99
CA LEU A 36 -1.47 -13.69 13.94
C LEU A 36 -1.88 -14.83 13.01
N ALA A 37 -2.30 -15.97 13.59
CA ALA A 37 -2.79 -17.12 12.83
C ALA A 37 -4.07 -16.77 12.04
N GLN A 38 -4.96 -15.97 12.62
CA GLN A 38 -6.20 -15.54 11.98
C GLN A 38 -5.94 -14.62 10.76
N VAL A 39 -5.01 -13.68 10.89
CA VAL A 39 -4.63 -12.79 9.78
C VAL A 39 -3.85 -13.55 8.70
N ALA A 40 -3.02 -14.53 9.10
CA ALA A 40 -2.26 -15.37 8.16
C ALA A 40 -3.13 -16.41 7.44
N ALA A 41 -4.20 -16.89 8.08
CA ALA A 41 -5.19 -17.72 7.43
C ALA A 41 -5.93 -16.87 6.39
N ASP A 42 -6.13 -17.40 5.17
CA ASP A 42 -6.99 -16.75 4.18
C ASP A 42 -8.43 -16.70 4.73
N ALA A 43 -8.68 -15.67 5.53
CA ALA A 43 -10.02 -15.45 6.08
C ALA A 43 -10.99 -15.30 4.92
N LYS A 44 -12.11 -16.03 4.98
CA LYS A 44 -13.20 -15.83 4.04
C LYS A 44 -13.74 -14.42 4.24
N VAL A 45 -13.33 -13.52 3.36
CA VAL A 45 -13.83 -12.15 3.35
C VAL A 45 -15.32 -12.22 3.01
N PRO A 46 -16.23 -11.73 3.88
CA PRO A 46 -17.64 -11.68 3.56
C PRO A 46 -17.91 -10.66 2.44
N PRO A 47 -19.08 -10.73 1.80
CA PRO A 47 -19.50 -9.67 0.90
C PRO A 47 -19.48 -8.33 1.63
N LEU A 48 -18.92 -7.31 0.99
CA LEU A 48 -18.80 -5.98 1.57
C LEU A 48 -18.82 -4.86 0.51
N THR A 49 -19.20 -3.69 0.97
CA THR A 49 -18.92 -2.42 0.30
C THR A 49 -18.10 -1.56 1.24
N GLY A 50 -17.19 -0.75 0.72
CA GLY A 50 -16.39 0.12 1.58
C GLY A 50 -15.53 1.11 0.82
N THR A 51 -14.96 2.02 1.59
CA THR A 51 -13.97 2.99 1.10
C THR A 51 -12.68 2.77 1.89
N VAL A 52 -11.62 2.47 1.18
CA VAL A 52 -10.25 2.38 1.71
C VAL A 52 -9.53 3.69 1.40
N VAL A 53 -8.79 4.20 2.38
CA VAL A 53 -7.90 5.34 2.21
C VAL A 53 -6.50 4.91 2.60
N GLU A 54 -5.55 5.19 1.71
CA GLU A 54 -4.12 5.12 1.97
C GLU A 54 -3.61 6.53 2.24
N THR A 55 -2.74 6.67 3.22
CA THR A 55 -2.07 7.93 3.56
C THR A 55 -0.60 7.66 3.81
N THR A 56 0.27 8.40 3.12
CA THR A 56 1.72 8.29 3.25
C THR A 56 2.32 9.64 3.66
N SER A 57 3.14 9.63 4.71
CA SER A 57 3.84 10.79 5.26
C SER A 57 5.27 10.41 5.65
N LEU A 58 6.16 10.35 4.66
CA LEU A 58 7.54 9.89 4.84
C LEU A 58 8.51 10.99 5.32
N GLY A 59 8.02 12.23 5.53
CA GLY A 59 8.87 13.36 5.91
C GLY A 59 9.75 13.84 4.76
N LEU A 60 9.37 13.57 3.52
CA LEU A 60 10.03 14.11 2.34
C LEU A 60 9.65 15.58 2.13
N PRO A 61 10.52 16.39 1.49
CA PRO A 61 10.13 17.70 1.00
C PRO A 61 8.91 17.61 0.08
N ALA A 62 8.18 18.71 -0.08
CA ALA A 62 7.10 18.77 -1.06
C ALA A 62 7.64 18.42 -2.45
N LEU A 63 7.18 17.30 -3.00
CA LEU A 63 7.53 16.87 -4.34
C LEU A 63 6.57 17.50 -5.35
N PRO A 64 7.01 17.74 -6.59
CA PRO A 64 6.12 18.20 -7.65
C PRO A 64 4.93 17.26 -7.80
N GLN A 65 3.72 17.78 -7.72
CA GLN A 65 2.48 17.02 -7.93
C GLN A 65 2.20 17.01 -9.43
N THR A 66 2.37 15.87 -10.06
CA THR A 66 2.21 15.72 -11.52
C THR A 66 0.78 15.42 -11.95
N GLY A 67 -0.14 15.30 -10.99
CA GLY A 67 -1.55 14.97 -11.26
C GLY A 67 -1.79 13.51 -11.69
N ASN A 68 -0.74 12.71 -11.87
CA ASN A 68 -0.84 11.29 -12.18
C ASN A 68 -0.77 10.47 -10.88
N PRO A 69 -1.83 9.74 -10.49
CA PRO A 69 -1.88 8.97 -9.23
C PRO A 69 -0.95 7.75 -9.22
N THR A 70 -0.48 7.32 -10.38
CA THR A 70 0.53 6.25 -10.49
C THR A 70 1.95 6.80 -10.55
N SER A 71 2.12 8.13 -10.46
CA SER A 71 3.44 8.73 -10.39
C SER A 71 4.16 8.35 -9.09
N LEU A 72 5.49 8.28 -9.15
CA LEU A 72 6.31 7.98 -7.97
C LEU A 72 6.06 9.00 -6.84
N SER A 73 5.88 10.29 -7.17
CA SER A 73 5.55 11.34 -6.21
C SER A 73 4.22 11.06 -5.50
N SER A 74 3.20 10.65 -6.24
CA SER A 74 1.88 10.32 -5.70
C SER A 74 1.95 9.12 -4.74
N LEU A 75 2.69 8.07 -5.08
CA LEU A 75 2.82 6.87 -4.26
C LEU A 75 3.59 7.08 -2.94
N ILE A 76 4.55 8.01 -2.93
CA ILE A 76 5.39 8.28 -1.74
C ILE A 76 4.92 9.48 -0.91
N THR A 77 3.97 10.27 -1.43
CA THR A 77 3.35 11.39 -0.71
C THR A 77 1.88 11.50 -1.08
N GLY A 78 1.00 11.68 -0.11
CA GLY A 78 -0.40 11.98 -0.38
C GLY A 78 -1.39 11.00 0.22
N SER A 79 -2.59 11.03 -0.32
CA SER A 79 -3.70 10.18 0.09
C SER A 79 -4.41 9.63 -1.14
N HIS A 80 -4.61 8.32 -1.16
CA HIS A 80 -5.30 7.61 -2.22
C HIS A 80 -6.56 6.96 -1.69
N LYS A 81 -7.64 7.10 -2.45
CA LYS A 81 -8.94 6.53 -2.11
C LYS A 81 -9.29 5.40 -3.07
N VAL A 82 -9.83 4.29 -2.53
CA VAL A 82 -10.37 3.19 -3.32
C VAL A 82 -11.76 2.84 -2.80
N ASN A 83 -12.76 2.83 -3.68
CA ASN A 83 -14.05 2.25 -3.36
C ASN A 83 -14.00 0.76 -3.71
N VAL A 84 -14.45 -0.06 -2.76
CA VAL A 84 -14.42 -1.53 -2.83
C VAL A 84 -15.85 -2.04 -2.87
N TYR A 85 -16.19 -2.82 -3.89
CA TYR A 85 -17.41 -3.59 -4.01
C TYR A 85 -17.01 -5.05 -4.17
N TYR A 86 -17.22 -5.85 -3.14
CA TYR A 86 -16.76 -7.24 -3.10
C TYR A 86 -17.91 -8.18 -2.74
N GLN A 87 -18.28 -9.05 -3.64
CA GLN A 87 -19.19 -10.14 -3.38
C GLN A 87 -18.42 -11.43 -3.09
N ASN A 88 -17.43 -11.75 -3.91
CA ASN A 88 -16.53 -12.88 -3.77
C ASN A 88 -15.33 -12.68 -4.73
N ALA A 89 -14.37 -13.62 -4.73
CA ALA A 89 -13.19 -13.53 -5.58
C ALA A 89 -13.47 -13.52 -7.10
N GLN A 90 -14.67 -13.90 -7.52
CA GLN A 90 -15.09 -13.91 -8.95
C GLN A 90 -15.92 -12.68 -9.32
N HIS A 91 -16.45 -11.94 -8.35
CA HIS A 91 -17.30 -10.78 -8.56
C HIS A 91 -16.89 -9.66 -7.62
N PHE A 92 -16.13 -8.70 -8.13
CA PHE A 92 -15.70 -7.53 -7.38
C PHE A 92 -15.39 -6.35 -8.31
N ARG A 93 -15.43 -5.15 -7.76
CA ARG A 93 -14.93 -3.91 -8.37
C ARG A 93 -14.06 -3.16 -7.38
N LEU A 94 -12.91 -2.71 -7.83
CA LEU A 94 -12.06 -1.73 -7.17
C LEU A 94 -12.06 -0.47 -8.02
N GLN A 95 -12.56 0.62 -7.48
CA GLN A 95 -12.68 1.89 -8.17
C GLN A 95 -11.76 2.90 -7.51
N VAL A 96 -10.84 3.47 -8.27
CA VAL A 96 -9.87 4.48 -7.83
C VAL A 96 -10.28 5.84 -8.42
N PRO A 97 -11.07 6.64 -7.70
CA PRO A 97 -11.43 7.98 -8.16
C PRO A 97 -10.22 8.90 -8.06
N GLN A 98 -10.07 9.76 -9.05
CA GLN A 98 -9.04 10.78 -9.17
C GLN A 98 -9.71 12.14 -9.38
N SER A 99 -8.95 13.24 -9.40
CA SER A 99 -9.52 14.60 -9.51
C SER A 99 -10.38 14.80 -10.78
N LEU A 100 -9.97 14.23 -11.92
CA LEU A 100 -10.63 14.41 -13.21
C LEU A 100 -10.79 13.09 -13.97
N SER A 101 -10.53 11.96 -13.33
CA SER A 101 -10.57 10.63 -13.94
C SER A 101 -10.85 9.56 -12.90
N GLU A 102 -11.03 8.33 -13.33
CA GLU A 102 -11.06 7.14 -12.47
C GLU A 102 -10.42 5.96 -13.18
N SER A 103 -9.91 5.05 -12.38
CA SER A 103 -9.35 3.78 -12.85
C SER A 103 -10.07 2.63 -12.13
N ASP A 104 -10.58 1.68 -12.88
CA ASP A 104 -11.33 0.57 -12.31
C ASP A 104 -10.72 -0.79 -12.65
N VAL A 105 -10.78 -1.67 -11.69
CA VAL A 105 -10.58 -3.11 -11.87
C VAL A 105 -11.88 -3.82 -11.58
N ILE A 106 -12.51 -4.40 -12.58
CA ILE A 106 -13.79 -5.08 -12.44
C ILE A 106 -13.63 -6.55 -12.84
N ARG A 107 -14.06 -7.47 -11.97
CA ARG A 107 -14.12 -8.89 -12.27
C ARG A 107 -15.57 -9.38 -12.21
N ASP A 108 -16.01 -10.02 -13.30
CA ASP A 108 -17.28 -10.72 -13.38
C ASP A 108 -17.06 -12.11 -14.00
N GLY A 109 -17.03 -13.13 -13.14
CA GLY A 109 -16.78 -14.52 -13.50
C GLY A 109 -15.43 -14.73 -14.19
N ASN A 110 -15.46 -15.04 -15.48
CA ASN A 110 -14.28 -15.30 -16.30
C ASN A 110 -13.81 -14.10 -17.15
N LYS A 111 -14.21 -12.91 -16.77
CA LYS A 111 -13.80 -11.65 -17.37
C LYS A 111 -13.19 -10.74 -16.32
N LEU A 112 -12.17 -9.99 -16.73
CA LEU A 112 -11.59 -8.91 -15.95
C LEU A 112 -11.44 -7.70 -16.88
N TRP A 113 -11.94 -6.55 -16.45
CA TRP A 113 -11.73 -5.29 -17.14
C TRP A 113 -10.83 -4.40 -16.32
N LEU A 114 -9.89 -3.77 -17.02
CA LEU A 114 -9.14 -2.62 -16.55
C LEU A 114 -9.63 -1.42 -17.34
N TRP A 115 -10.21 -0.45 -16.67
CA TRP A 115 -10.71 0.77 -17.30
C TRP A 115 -9.97 2.00 -16.78
N GLU A 116 -9.57 2.84 -17.73
CA GLU A 116 -8.90 4.11 -17.49
C GLU A 116 -9.69 5.22 -18.16
N SER A 117 -10.38 6.05 -17.37
CA SER A 117 -11.24 7.10 -17.91
C SER A 117 -10.46 8.27 -18.51
N SER A 118 -9.22 8.51 -18.07
CA SER A 118 -8.37 9.61 -18.54
C SER A 118 -8.10 9.58 -20.04
N ASN A 119 -8.00 8.38 -20.62
CA ASN A 119 -7.78 8.13 -22.06
C ASN A 119 -8.92 7.31 -22.69
N ASN A 120 -10.00 7.09 -21.97
CA ASN A 120 -11.16 6.30 -22.34
C ASN A 120 -10.77 4.92 -22.92
N SER A 121 -9.86 4.21 -22.23
CA SER A 121 -9.36 2.90 -22.64
C SER A 121 -9.82 1.78 -21.73
N VAL A 122 -10.14 0.65 -22.33
CA VAL A 122 -10.55 -0.58 -21.65
C VAL A 122 -9.66 -1.72 -22.11
N THR A 123 -9.10 -2.48 -21.19
CA THR A 123 -8.50 -3.78 -21.49
C THR A 123 -9.37 -4.88 -20.89
N GLU A 124 -9.97 -5.71 -21.76
CA GLU A 124 -10.77 -6.86 -21.35
C GLU A 124 -9.91 -8.13 -21.43
N TYR A 125 -9.74 -8.79 -20.28
CA TYR A 125 -9.13 -10.12 -20.19
C TYR A 125 -10.24 -11.16 -20.10
N THR A 126 -10.11 -12.22 -20.89
CA THR A 126 -11.03 -13.38 -20.86
C THR A 126 -10.26 -14.67 -20.73
N TRP A 127 -10.83 -15.65 -20.05
CA TRP A 127 -10.26 -16.99 -19.90
C TRP A 127 -11.33 -18.06 -19.91
N ALA A 128 -10.93 -19.34 -20.08
CA ALA A 128 -11.86 -20.46 -20.09
C ALA A 128 -12.54 -20.62 -18.72
N LYS A 129 -13.84 -20.92 -18.70
CA LYS A 129 -14.58 -21.19 -17.45
C LYS A 129 -13.90 -22.32 -16.67
N GLY A 130 -13.71 -22.11 -15.37
CA GLY A 130 -13.09 -23.10 -14.48
C GLY A 130 -11.55 -23.07 -14.44
N THR A 131 -10.89 -22.20 -15.23
CA THR A 131 -9.43 -22.01 -15.18
C THR A 131 -8.97 -21.53 -13.80
N PHE A 132 -9.79 -20.71 -13.13
CA PHE A 132 -9.53 -20.20 -11.77
C PHE A 132 -10.57 -20.78 -10.79
N LYS A 133 -10.41 -22.04 -10.40
CA LYS A 133 -11.27 -22.70 -9.41
C LYS A 133 -10.96 -22.26 -7.97
N HIS A 134 -9.76 -21.75 -7.72
CA HIS A 134 -9.36 -21.25 -6.43
C HIS A 134 -9.25 -19.72 -6.51
N ALA A 135 -9.62 -19.05 -5.41
CA ALA A 135 -9.54 -17.60 -5.28
C ALA A 135 -8.08 -17.15 -5.40
N GLU A 136 -7.63 -16.85 -6.61
CA GLU A 136 -6.39 -16.14 -6.77
C GLU A 136 -6.57 -14.70 -6.29
N LYS A 137 -5.55 -14.25 -5.56
CA LYS A 137 -5.46 -12.93 -4.98
C LYS A 137 -5.78 -11.86 -6.04
N PRO A 138 -6.63 -10.86 -5.74
CA PRO A 138 -6.88 -9.76 -6.68
C PRO A 138 -5.56 -9.18 -7.19
N PRO A 139 -5.49 -8.76 -8.46
CA PRO A 139 -4.31 -8.11 -8.97
C PRO A 139 -3.98 -6.90 -8.09
N SER A 140 -2.70 -6.73 -7.77
CA SER A 140 -2.23 -5.58 -7.00
C SER A 140 -2.47 -4.33 -7.84
N GLY A 141 -3.41 -3.49 -7.40
CA GLY A 141 -3.59 -2.15 -7.95
C GLY A 141 -2.48 -1.22 -7.45
N PRO A 142 -2.47 0.04 -7.90
CA PRO A 142 -1.53 1.04 -7.42
C PRO A 142 -1.68 1.34 -5.91
N VAL A 143 -2.81 0.98 -5.32
CA VAL A 143 -3.11 1.14 -3.89
C VAL A 143 -3.30 -0.22 -3.24
N LEU A 144 -2.61 -0.47 -2.12
CA LEU A 144 -2.72 -1.71 -1.37
C LEU A 144 -4.04 -1.75 -0.59
N THR A 145 -4.65 -2.93 -0.51
CA THR A 145 -5.72 -3.18 0.46
C THR A 145 -5.10 -3.49 1.84
N PRO A 146 -5.84 -3.28 2.96
CA PRO A 146 -5.36 -3.65 4.28
C PRO A 146 -4.95 -5.13 4.39
N GLN A 147 -5.64 -6.04 3.70
CA GLN A 147 -5.28 -7.46 3.64
C GLN A 147 -3.95 -7.69 2.93
N GLN A 148 -3.71 -7.01 1.80
CA GLN A 148 -2.45 -7.10 1.07
C GLN A 148 -1.29 -6.55 1.90
N ALA A 149 -1.47 -5.37 2.51
CA ALA A 149 -0.47 -4.77 3.40
C ALA A 149 -0.16 -5.68 4.60
N ALA A 150 -1.18 -6.23 5.27
CA ALA A 150 -0.99 -7.16 6.37
C ALA A 150 -0.21 -8.41 5.95
N ASN A 151 -0.55 -9.01 4.81
CA ASN A 151 0.12 -10.21 4.31
C ASN A 151 1.61 -9.95 4.01
N GLU A 152 1.96 -8.80 3.42
CA GLU A 152 3.38 -8.46 3.16
C GLU A 152 4.17 -8.29 4.47
N ILE A 153 3.56 -7.64 5.47
CA ILE A 153 4.18 -7.46 6.78
C ILE A 153 4.37 -8.80 7.49
N LEU A 154 3.38 -9.69 7.43
CA LEU A 154 3.46 -11.01 8.08
C LEU A 154 4.55 -11.89 7.49
N LYS A 155 4.86 -11.76 6.21
CA LYS A 155 6.03 -12.45 5.59
C LYS A 155 7.36 -12.01 6.21
N ALA A 156 7.45 -10.76 6.66
CA ALA A 156 8.63 -10.23 7.32
C ALA A 156 8.70 -10.57 8.83
N THR A 157 7.65 -11.20 9.40
CA THR A 157 7.65 -11.58 10.81
C THR A 157 8.37 -12.91 11.03
N GLY A 158 9.29 -12.93 11.96
CA GLY A 158 10.03 -14.12 12.37
C GLY A 158 10.43 -13.99 13.84
N LYS A 159 11.42 -14.76 14.27
CA LYS A 159 12.01 -14.69 15.62
C LYS A 159 12.54 -13.29 15.99
N THR A 160 12.70 -12.41 15.00
CA THR A 160 13.18 -11.02 15.12
C THR A 160 12.07 -10.03 15.47
N THR A 161 10.81 -10.48 15.63
CA THR A 161 9.65 -9.62 15.89
C THR A 161 9.10 -9.87 17.28
N VAL A 162 8.75 -8.79 17.99
CA VAL A 162 7.89 -8.84 19.18
C VAL A 162 6.46 -8.69 18.70
N VAL A 163 5.60 -9.63 19.12
CA VAL A 163 4.17 -9.60 18.79
C VAL A 163 3.37 -9.36 20.07
N SER A 164 2.48 -8.40 20.06
CA SER A 164 1.61 -8.06 21.19
C SER A 164 0.23 -7.63 20.74
N VAL A 165 -0.70 -7.46 21.67
CA VAL A 165 -2.04 -6.93 21.43
C VAL A 165 -2.23 -5.67 22.25
N GLN A 166 -2.76 -4.64 21.65
CA GLN A 166 -3.17 -3.39 22.32
C GLN A 166 -4.68 -3.38 22.59
N ALA A 167 -5.15 -2.34 23.25
CA ALA A 167 -6.58 -2.11 23.46
C ALA A 167 -7.34 -2.17 22.13
N ASN A 168 -8.55 -2.72 22.14
CA ASN A 168 -9.42 -2.78 20.97
C ASN A 168 -9.75 -1.38 20.46
N ALA A 169 -10.00 -1.27 19.16
CA ALA A 169 -10.34 -0.01 18.50
C ALA A 169 -11.61 -0.14 17.68
N LEU A 170 -12.15 1.00 17.24
CA LEU A 170 -13.15 1.08 16.19
C LEU A 170 -12.46 1.50 14.89
N VAL A 171 -12.65 0.74 13.83
CA VAL A 171 -12.18 1.08 12.49
C VAL A 171 -13.38 1.09 11.56
N ALA A 172 -13.67 2.24 10.96
CA ALA A 172 -14.86 2.44 10.13
C ALA A 172 -16.19 2.03 10.82
N GLY A 173 -16.27 2.16 12.16
CA GLY A 173 -17.41 1.76 12.96
C GLY A 173 -17.39 0.30 13.45
N GLU A 174 -16.48 -0.54 12.94
CA GLU A 174 -16.38 -1.95 13.32
C GLU A 174 -15.39 -2.18 14.47
N PRO A 175 -15.77 -3.00 15.48
CA PRO A 175 -14.87 -3.39 16.56
C PRO A 175 -13.68 -4.22 16.05
N ALA A 176 -12.46 -3.84 16.40
CA ALA A 176 -11.24 -4.47 15.93
C ALA A 176 -10.24 -4.73 17.06
N TYR A 177 -9.54 -5.86 16.98
CA TYR A 177 -8.33 -6.12 17.75
C TYR A 177 -7.16 -5.35 17.14
N GLN A 178 -6.25 -4.85 17.96
CA GLN A 178 -5.01 -4.24 17.49
C GLN A 178 -3.82 -5.18 17.70
N LEU A 179 -3.42 -5.88 16.65
CA LEU A 179 -2.20 -6.69 16.63
C LEU A 179 -1.01 -5.79 16.35
N VAL A 180 -0.01 -5.82 17.23
CA VAL A 180 1.20 -4.99 17.16
C VAL A 180 2.42 -5.86 16.89
N LEU A 181 3.17 -5.49 15.87
CA LEU A 181 4.43 -6.12 15.46
C LEU A 181 5.55 -5.10 15.58
N ALA A 182 6.57 -5.38 16.37
CA ALA A 182 7.71 -4.48 16.57
C ALA A 182 9.03 -5.20 16.31
N PRO A 183 9.97 -4.61 15.54
CA PRO A 183 11.31 -5.14 15.39
C PRO A 183 12.02 -5.22 16.74
N LYS A 184 12.74 -6.33 17.02
CA LYS A 184 13.63 -6.44 18.18
C LYS A 184 14.91 -5.65 17.98
N ASP A 185 15.34 -5.52 16.72
CA ASP A 185 16.58 -4.83 16.38
C ASP A 185 16.32 -3.33 16.21
N HIS A 186 17.07 -2.54 16.97
CA HIS A 186 16.95 -1.09 16.99
C HIS A 186 17.52 -0.39 15.73
N ARG A 187 18.16 -1.11 14.83
CA ARG A 187 18.68 -0.59 13.56
C ARG A 187 17.59 -0.48 12.49
N SER A 188 16.39 -1.07 12.71
CA SER A 188 15.23 -0.79 11.89
C SER A 188 14.74 0.65 12.11
N LEU A 189 14.33 1.34 11.05
CA LEU A 189 13.61 2.63 11.11
C LEU A 189 12.14 2.45 11.47
N ILE A 190 11.61 1.23 11.29
CA ILE A 190 10.25 0.90 11.72
C ILE A 190 10.25 0.73 13.25
N GLY A 191 9.42 1.48 13.92
CA GLY A 191 9.19 1.35 15.35
C GLY A 191 8.18 0.27 15.68
N LYS A 192 7.05 0.28 14.98
CA LYS A 192 5.99 -0.75 15.09
C LYS A 192 5.08 -0.72 13.86
N VAL A 193 4.41 -1.84 13.66
CA VAL A 193 3.26 -1.96 12.77
C VAL A 193 2.04 -2.33 13.61
N VAL A 194 0.91 -1.68 13.36
CA VAL A 194 -0.37 -2.00 14.01
C VAL A 194 -1.32 -2.48 12.93
N ILE A 195 -1.86 -3.68 13.11
CA ILE A 195 -2.87 -4.27 12.24
C ILE A 195 -4.17 -4.33 13.04
N ALA A 196 -5.18 -3.56 12.62
CA ALA A 196 -6.52 -3.66 13.18
C ALA A 196 -7.25 -4.81 12.49
N VAL A 197 -7.63 -5.82 13.27
CA VAL A 197 -8.26 -7.06 12.81
C VAL A 197 -9.71 -7.05 13.25
N ASP A 198 -10.62 -7.19 12.29
CA ASP A 198 -12.06 -7.24 12.54
C ASP A 198 -12.43 -8.29 13.60
N GLY A 199 -13.25 -7.90 14.55
CA GLY A 199 -13.60 -8.74 15.69
C GLY A 199 -14.51 -9.91 15.35
N LYS A 200 -15.29 -9.80 14.28
CA LYS A 200 -16.28 -10.80 13.85
C LYS A 200 -15.72 -11.69 12.73
N TYR A 201 -15.19 -11.10 11.69
CA TYR A 201 -14.75 -11.82 10.49
C TYR A 201 -13.26 -12.11 10.48
N GLY A 202 -12.47 -11.35 11.25
CA GLY A 202 -11.05 -11.63 11.46
C GLY A 202 -10.13 -11.25 10.32
N PHE A 203 -10.57 -10.37 9.42
CA PHE A 203 -9.70 -9.84 8.39
C PHE A 203 -9.20 -8.41 8.73
N PRO A 204 -8.08 -7.97 8.16
CA PRO A 204 -7.53 -6.65 8.43
C PRO A 204 -8.42 -5.52 7.92
N LEU A 205 -8.80 -4.61 8.83
CA LEU A 205 -9.52 -3.38 8.53
C LEU A 205 -8.58 -2.21 8.28
N GLN A 206 -7.42 -2.20 8.96
CA GLN A 206 -6.44 -1.12 8.87
C GLN A 206 -5.04 -1.66 9.17
N VAL A 207 -4.05 -1.11 8.47
CA VAL A 207 -2.62 -1.30 8.75
C VAL A 207 -1.95 0.06 8.89
N GLN A 208 -1.18 0.23 9.95
CA GLN A 208 -0.43 1.45 10.25
C GLN A 208 1.03 1.10 10.48
N VAL A 209 1.95 1.82 9.84
CA VAL A 209 3.39 1.70 10.04
C VAL A 209 3.92 2.96 10.70
N PHE A 210 4.50 2.81 11.86
CA PHE A 210 5.07 3.91 12.64
C PHE A 210 6.59 3.91 12.52
N ALA A 211 7.15 5.06 12.21
CA ALA A 211 8.58 5.25 12.34
C ALA A 211 9.00 5.15 13.81
N LYS A 212 10.26 4.84 14.03
CA LYS A 212 10.84 4.76 15.38
C LYS A 212 10.67 6.08 16.13
N GLY A 213 10.03 6.01 17.30
CA GLY A 213 9.76 7.19 18.15
C GLY A 213 8.58 8.06 17.68
N ALA A 214 7.97 7.78 16.54
CA ALA A 214 6.85 8.55 16.03
C ALA A 214 5.54 8.24 16.79
N LYS A 215 4.72 9.28 16.99
CA LYS A 215 3.38 9.16 17.58
C LYS A 215 2.29 8.94 16.54
N SER A 216 2.51 9.42 15.30
CA SER A 216 1.61 9.25 14.17
C SER A 216 2.18 8.25 13.17
N PRO A 217 1.35 7.49 12.44
CA PRO A 217 1.83 6.59 11.41
C PRO A 217 2.45 7.36 10.24
N ALA A 218 3.56 6.86 9.73
CA ALA A 218 4.17 7.37 8.50
C ALA A 218 3.56 6.75 7.24
N PHE A 219 2.92 5.59 7.39
CA PHE A 219 2.10 4.94 6.37
C PHE A 219 0.86 4.36 7.04
N GLN A 220 -0.29 4.55 6.41
CA GLN A 220 -1.56 3.96 6.84
C GLN A 220 -2.38 3.57 5.62
N VAL A 221 -2.99 2.40 5.66
CA VAL A 221 -4.05 1.99 4.75
C VAL A 221 -5.18 1.35 5.54
N GLY A 222 -6.41 1.80 5.34
CA GLY A 222 -7.54 1.30 6.11
C GLY A 222 -8.89 1.71 5.55
N TYR A 223 -9.91 0.97 5.96
CA TYR A 223 -11.28 1.34 5.68
C TYR A 223 -11.64 2.60 6.49
N THR A 224 -12.24 3.58 5.81
CA THR A 224 -12.88 4.75 6.41
C THR A 224 -14.39 4.57 6.48
N GLN A 225 -14.93 3.72 5.61
CA GLN A 225 -16.30 3.26 5.59
C GLN A 225 -16.31 1.78 5.19
N ILE A 226 -17.11 0.97 5.85
CA ILE A 226 -17.33 -0.43 5.51
C ILE A 226 -18.75 -0.86 5.90
N ALA A 227 -19.35 -1.68 5.05
CA ALA A 227 -20.59 -2.37 5.34
C ALA A 227 -20.49 -3.82 4.83
N PHE A 228 -20.78 -4.78 5.71
CA PHE A 228 -20.78 -6.19 5.37
C PHE A 228 -22.10 -6.60 4.75
N VAL A 229 -22.33 -6.13 3.55
CA VAL A 229 -23.52 -6.38 2.75
C VAL A 229 -23.13 -6.80 1.33
N THR A 230 -23.96 -7.56 0.67
CA THR A 230 -23.77 -7.87 -0.75
C THR A 230 -23.91 -6.59 -1.56
N PRO A 231 -22.90 -6.23 -2.39
CA PRO A 231 -22.99 -5.07 -3.25
C PRO A 231 -24.17 -5.16 -4.22
N ASP A 232 -24.72 -4.01 -4.62
CA ASP A 232 -25.67 -3.95 -5.70
C ASP A 232 -25.05 -4.55 -6.97
N PRO A 233 -25.72 -5.44 -7.69
CA PRO A 233 -25.23 -6.02 -8.94
C PRO A 233 -24.78 -4.98 -9.97
N ALA A 234 -25.39 -3.80 -10.00
CA ALA A 234 -24.97 -2.71 -10.87
C ALA A 234 -23.55 -2.24 -10.65
N ASN A 235 -23.03 -2.37 -9.41
CA ASN A 235 -21.63 -2.04 -9.09
C ASN A 235 -20.64 -3.12 -9.56
N LEU A 236 -21.12 -4.33 -9.87
CA LEU A 236 -20.27 -5.48 -10.23
C LEU A 236 -20.26 -5.75 -11.74
N THR A 237 -21.15 -5.09 -12.51
CA THR A 237 -21.21 -5.19 -13.96
C THR A 237 -20.49 -4.02 -14.60
N PHE A 238 -19.91 -4.24 -15.78
CA PHE A 238 -19.24 -3.20 -16.55
C PHE A 238 -19.59 -3.29 -18.03
N THR A 239 -19.88 -2.13 -18.60
CA THR A 239 -20.05 -1.96 -20.05
C THR A 239 -19.12 -0.84 -20.48
N PRO A 240 -18.23 -1.07 -21.46
CA PRO A 240 -17.37 -0.02 -21.97
C PRO A 240 -18.16 1.23 -22.36
N PRO A 241 -17.73 2.42 -21.92
CA PRO A 241 -18.40 3.67 -22.29
C PRO A 241 -18.38 3.91 -23.80
N PRO A 242 -19.32 4.74 -24.33
CA PRO A 242 -19.30 5.13 -25.73
C PRO A 242 -17.95 5.74 -26.14
N GLY A 243 -17.41 5.31 -27.27
CA GLY A 243 -16.13 5.80 -27.79
C GLY A 243 -14.88 5.25 -27.08
N ALA A 244 -15.04 4.29 -26.16
CA ALA A 244 -13.89 3.67 -25.52
C ALA A 244 -13.08 2.82 -26.51
N THR A 245 -11.76 2.92 -26.40
CA THR A 245 -10.83 2.01 -27.09
C THR A 245 -10.75 0.70 -26.31
N VAL A 246 -11.29 -0.38 -26.85
CA VAL A 246 -11.33 -1.69 -26.18
C VAL A 246 -10.25 -2.60 -26.76
N LYS A 247 -9.34 -3.07 -25.89
CA LYS A 247 -8.35 -4.10 -26.19
C LYS A 247 -8.80 -5.43 -25.58
N HIS A 248 -8.97 -6.46 -26.41
CA HIS A 248 -9.31 -7.79 -25.95
C HIS A 248 -8.07 -8.68 -25.84
N VAL A 249 -7.90 -9.32 -24.68
CA VAL A 249 -6.81 -10.26 -24.37
C VAL A 249 -7.42 -11.60 -23.98
N ASN A 250 -7.29 -12.60 -24.84
CA ASN A 250 -7.76 -13.95 -24.53
C ASN A 250 -6.60 -14.78 -23.94
N LEU A 251 -6.74 -15.18 -22.69
CA LEU A 251 -5.74 -15.98 -21.97
C LEU A 251 -5.94 -17.49 -22.16
N GLY A 252 -7.03 -17.92 -22.82
CA GLY A 252 -7.35 -19.34 -23.05
C GLY A 252 -7.41 -20.13 -21.73
N THR A 253 -6.65 -21.22 -21.64
CA THR A 253 -6.44 -22.01 -20.42
C THR A 253 -5.19 -21.56 -19.64
N ARG A 254 -4.43 -20.61 -20.18
CA ARG A 254 -3.29 -20.05 -19.46
C ARG A 254 -3.84 -19.28 -18.27
N HIS A 255 -3.33 -19.59 -17.08
CA HIS A 255 -3.51 -18.70 -15.95
C HIS A 255 -2.97 -17.32 -16.40
N PRO A 256 -3.71 -16.21 -16.24
CA PRO A 256 -3.05 -14.94 -16.23
C PRO A 256 -1.97 -15.18 -15.18
N VAL A 257 -0.71 -15.21 -15.62
CA VAL A 257 0.36 -15.03 -14.67
C VAL A 257 -0.11 -13.77 -13.96
N ALA A 258 -0.64 -13.94 -12.73
CA ALA A 258 -0.88 -12.81 -11.88
C ALA A 258 0.38 -11.98 -12.13
N ALA A 259 0.26 -10.69 -12.22
CA ALA A 259 1.42 -9.83 -12.16
C ALA A 259 2.07 -10.02 -10.76
N GLY A 260 2.42 -11.24 -10.46
CA GLY A 260 2.86 -11.98 -9.32
C GLY A 260 3.07 -13.41 -9.78
N GLY A 261 3.54 -13.56 -11.04
CA GLY A 261 4.21 -14.77 -11.46
C GLY A 261 5.29 -15.06 -10.48
N SER A 262 5.60 -16.36 -10.29
CA SER A 262 6.69 -16.91 -9.47
C SER A 262 7.50 -15.79 -8.86
N MET A 263 7.59 -15.66 -7.51
CA MET A 263 8.36 -14.57 -6.90
C MET A 263 9.39 -14.11 -7.90
N PRO A 264 9.38 -12.87 -8.40
CA PRO A 264 10.28 -12.51 -9.48
C PRO A 264 11.61 -13.06 -9.04
N GLN A 265 12.17 -14.00 -9.82
CA GLN A 265 13.55 -14.42 -9.61
C GLN A 265 14.24 -13.07 -9.53
N THR A 266 14.88 -12.80 -8.40
CA THR A 266 15.55 -11.53 -8.16
C THR A 266 16.14 -11.12 -9.49
N PRO A 267 15.71 -10.00 -10.13
CA PRO A 267 16.17 -9.66 -11.46
C PRO A 267 17.68 -9.78 -11.45
N ALA A 268 18.29 -10.32 -12.51
CA ALA A 268 19.74 -10.43 -12.58
C ALA A 268 20.31 -9.04 -12.24
N GLY A 269 21.17 -8.95 -11.23
CA GLY A 269 21.71 -7.67 -10.74
C GLY A 269 21.04 -7.11 -9.47
N VAL A 270 19.98 -7.73 -8.92
CA VAL A 270 19.43 -7.32 -7.63
C VAL A 270 20.05 -8.13 -6.49
N GLY A 271 20.78 -7.47 -5.62
CA GLY A 271 21.34 -8.04 -4.39
C GLY A 271 20.37 -7.93 -3.23
N THR A 272 20.45 -8.85 -2.28
CA THR A 272 19.71 -8.79 -1.02
C THR A 272 20.64 -9.08 0.14
N TYR A 273 20.70 -8.17 1.11
CA TYR A 273 21.54 -8.24 2.29
C TYR A 273 20.70 -8.19 3.55
N GLY A 274 21.13 -8.88 4.59
CA GLY A 274 20.38 -8.96 5.84
C GLY A 274 19.14 -9.84 5.72
N SER A 275 18.25 -9.73 6.69
CA SER A 275 17.02 -10.52 6.74
C SER A 275 15.91 -9.82 7.52
N ASN A 276 14.66 -10.14 7.23
CA ASN A 276 13.48 -9.62 7.94
C ASN A 276 13.46 -8.07 7.97
N TRP A 277 13.39 -7.48 9.17
CA TRP A 277 13.34 -6.02 9.37
C TRP A 277 14.61 -5.27 8.96
N LEU A 278 15.72 -5.98 8.76
CA LEU A 278 17.01 -5.42 8.36
C LEU A 278 17.38 -5.78 6.92
N THR A 279 16.42 -6.18 6.11
CA THR A 279 16.64 -6.46 4.69
C THR A 279 17.01 -5.17 3.96
N VAL A 280 18.13 -5.23 3.24
CA VAL A 280 18.59 -4.22 2.29
C VAL A 280 18.56 -4.85 0.91
N VAL A 281 18.01 -4.14 -0.04
CA VAL A 281 17.99 -4.52 -1.47
C VAL A 281 18.97 -3.63 -2.20
N SER A 282 19.83 -4.20 -3.05
CA SER A 282 20.67 -3.43 -3.95
C SER A 282 20.32 -3.71 -5.42
N PHE A 283 20.52 -2.71 -6.26
CA PHE A 283 20.33 -2.79 -7.71
C PHE A 283 21.15 -1.70 -8.40
N SER A 284 21.41 -1.86 -9.70
CA SER A 284 22.16 -0.89 -10.45
C SER A 284 21.46 0.47 -10.51
N GLN A 285 22.20 1.57 -10.39
CA GLN A 285 21.66 2.91 -10.55
C GLN A 285 21.00 3.12 -11.94
N GLN A 286 21.43 2.38 -12.96
CA GLN A 286 20.81 2.42 -14.27
C GLN A 286 19.37 1.89 -14.25
N ASP A 287 19.05 0.96 -13.34
CA ASP A 287 17.72 0.40 -13.21
C ASP A 287 16.71 1.40 -12.61
N LEU A 288 17.18 2.45 -11.94
CA LEU A 288 16.31 3.55 -11.49
C LEU A 288 15.65 4.32 -12.64
N THR A 289 16.28 4.32 -13.81
CA THR A 289 15.80 5.03 -15.00
C THR A 289 14.91 4.16 -15.89
N GLN A 290 14.82 2.86 -15.57
CA GLN A 290 13.95 1.91 -16.28
C GLN A 290 12.56 1.91 -15.64
N PRO A 291 11.47 1.83 -16.43
CA PRO A 291 10.13 1.70 -15.85
C PRO A 291 10.06 0.39 -15.04
N PHE A 292 9.69 0.48 -13.76
CA PHE A 292 9.45 -0.68 -12.91
C PHE A 292 8.40 -1.59 -13.58
N GLY A 293 8.81 -2.78 -14.04
CA GLY A 293 7.91 -3.75 -14.64
C GLY A 293 8.32 -4.36 -15.96
N THR A 294 9.41 -3.91 -16.59
CA THR A 294 9.98 -4.59 -17.77
C THR A 294 10.94 -5.68 -17.31
N GLY A 295 10.41 -6.79 -16.81
CA GLY A 295 11.20 -8.03 -16.68
C GLY A 295 11.80 -8.38 -18.02
N ALA A 296 13.11 -8.62 -18.05
CA ALA A 296 13.92 -8.93 -19.20
C ALA A 296 13.26 -9.94 -20.14
N ALA A 297 12.59 -9.44 -21.18
CA ALA A 297 12.36 -10.17 -22.40
C ALA A 297 13.49 -9.78 -23.33
N SER A 298 14.43 -10.69 -23.53
CA SER A 298 15.50 -10.60 -24.51
C SER A 298 14.93 -10.65 -25.93
N SER A 299 14.36 -9.55 -26.38
CA SER A 299 14.13 -9.19 -27.80
C SER A 299 13.43 -7.81 -27.81
N PRO A 300 13.92 -6.81 -28.57
CA PRO A 300 13.20 -5.55 -28.71
C PRO A 300 11.89 -5.81 -29.47
N PRO A 301 10.70 -5.40 -28.93
CA PRO A 301 9.48 -5.41 -29.72
C PRO A 301 9.58 -4.35 -30.82
N PRO A 302 8.93 -4.56 -31.99
CA PRO A 302 8.89 -3.56 -33.04
C PRO A 302 8.19 -2.31 -32.53
N ALA A 303 8.74 -1.16 -32.90
CA ALA A 303 8.31 0.17 -32.48
C ALA A 303 6.89 0.51 -32.98
N SER A 304 5.85 -0.02 -32.35
CA SER A 304 4.46 0.45 -32.47
C SER A 304 3.52 -0.36 -31.57
N SER A 305 3.61 -0.18 -30.25
CA SER A 305 2.50 -0.44 -29.31
C SER A 305 2.93 -0.13 -27.88
N SER A 306 3.14 1.13 -27.54
CA SER A 306 3.24 1.61 -26.17
C SER A 306 1.84 1.86 -25.61
N SER A 307 1.12 0.80 -25.28
CA SER A 307 -0.15 0.91 -24.53
C SER A 307 -0.33 -0.40 -23.76
N GLY A 308 0.37 -0.52 -22.66
CA GLY A 308 0.22 -1.63 -21.74
C GLY A 308 0.80 -1.30 -20.39
N MET A 309 -0.07 -1.13 -19.39
CA MET A 309 0.20 -0.94 -17.97
C MET A 309 1.38 0.01 -17.67
N GLY A 310 1.06 1.30 -17.66
CA GLY A 310 1.72 2.39 -17.00
C GLY A 310 3.25 2.34 -17.02
N ALA A 311 3.84 2.74 -18.12
CA ALA A 311 5.13 3.41 -18.03
C ALA A 311 4.96 4.47 -16.92
N ILE A 312 5.71 4.36 -15.83
CA ILE A 312 5.86 5.46 -14.86
C ILE A 312 6.48 6.56 -15.72
N GLY A 313 5.62 7.48 -16.19
CA GLY A 313 5.89 8.41 -17.28
C GLY A 313 6.95 9.44 -16.91
N GLY A 314 7.29 10.34 -17.83
CA GLY A 314 8.37 11.34 -17.77
C GLY A 314 8.55 12.13 -16.48
N ASP A 315 7.56 12.13 -15.60
CA ASP A 315 7.56 12.72 -14.25
C ASP A 315 8.49 12.01 -13.26
N SER A 316 8.84 10.73 -13.52
CA SER A 316 9.71 9.94 -12.63
C SER A 316 11.13 10.51 -12.55
N GLN A 317 11.61 11.09 -13.65
CA GLN A 317 12.94 11.69 -13.69
C GLN A 317 13.01 12.97 -12.86
N GLU A 318 11.96 13.79 -12.92
CA GLU A 318 11.90 15.04 -12.15
C GLU A 318 11.77 14.75 -10.65
N VAL A 319 10.94 13.80 -10.28
CA VAL A 319 10.80 13.34 -8.90
C VAL A 319 12.11 12.72 -8.40
N LEU A 320 12.77 11.90 -9.20
CA LEU A 320 14.05 11.29 -8.85
C LEU A 320 15.13 12.37 -8.66
N ASN A 321 15.19 13.37 -9.54
CA ASN A 321 16.11 14.50 -9.43
C ASN A 321 15.84 15.33 -8.15
N ALA A 322 14.56 15.56 -7.81
CA ALA A 322 14.17 16.24 -6.58
C ALA A 322 14.56 15.44 -5.32
N LEU A 323 14.37 14.12 -5.33
CA LEU A 323 14.78 13.23 -4.27
C LEU A 323 16.31 13.21 -4.11
N ILE A 324 17.04 13.03 -5.19
CA ILE A 324 18.52 13.05 -5.19
C ILE A 324 19.02 14.44 -4.75
N GLY A 325 18.38 15.53 -5.18
CA GLY A 325 18.71 16.89 -4.75
C GLY A 325 18.52 17.14 -3.25
N SER A 326 17.65 16.37 -2.58
CA SER A 326 17.45 16.43 -1.13
C SER A 326 18.39 15.48 -0.34
N ALA A 327 19.14 14.64 -1.03
CA ALA A 327 20.04 13.68 -0.43
C ALA A 327 21.36 14.33 0.01
N LYS A 328 22.00 13.75 1.00
CA LYS A 328 23.23 14.28 1.61
C LYS A 328 24.46 13.49 1.16
N PRO A 329 25.58 14.13 0.82
CA PRO A 329 26.83 13.43 0.58
C PRO A 329 27.31 12.77 1.90
N VAL A 330 27.76 11.53 1.80
CA VAL A 330 28.30 10.73 2.92
C VAL A 330 29.59 10.03 2.50
N HIS A 331 30.47 9.80 3.48
CA HIS A 331 31.75 9.16 3.28
C HIS A 331 31.97 8.12 4.38
N GLY A 332 32.61 7.02 4.04
CA GLY A 332 32.96 5.95 4.95
C GLY A 332 34.14 5.12 4.44
N SER A 333 34.50 4.06 5.16
CA SER A 333 35.53 3.09 4.72
C SER A 333 35.16 2.39 3.40
N TRP A 334 33.91 2.40 3.02
CA TRP A 334 33.33 1.86 1.78
C TRP A 334 33.44 2.84 0.60
N GLY A 335 33.90 4.09 0.82
CA GLY A 335 34.04 5.12 -0.21
C GLY A 335 33.16 6.35 0.04
N SER A 336 32.71 6.96 -1.04
CA SER A 336 31.83 8.12 -1.06
C SER A 336 30.48 7.77 -1.68
N GLY A 337 29.41 8.42 -1.24
CA GLY A 337 28.08 8.20 -1.78
C GLY A 337 27.09 9.30 -1.41
N THR A 338 25.86 9.11 -1.78
CA THR A 338 24.74 10.02 -1.50
C THR A 338 23.66 9.29 -0.74
N LEU A 339 23.30 9.81 0.45
CA LEU A 339 22.31 9.23 1.35
C LEU A 339 21.02 10.06 1.32
N LEU A 340 19.92 9.40 0.98
CA LEU A 340 18.57 9.88 1.23
C LEU A 340 17.96 9.12 2.39
N GLN A 341 17.40 9.83 3.35
CA GLN A 341 16.72 9.23 4.50
C GLN A 341 15.33 9.83 4.68
N THR A 342 14.34 8.95 4.75
CA THR A 342 12.96 9.26 5.12
C THR A 342 12.66 8.77 6.53
N SER A 343 11.44 8.93 7.00
CA SER A 343 11.02 8.40 8.30
C SER A 343 11.01 6.86 8.37
N LEU A 344 10.79 6.17 7.26
CA LEU A 344 10.66 4.70 7.20
C LEU A 344 11.75 4.01 6.40
N MET A 345 12.52 4.73 5.59
CA MET A 345 13.44 4.12 4.64
C MET A 345 14.71 4.96 4.49
N SER A 346 15.83 4.29 4.31
CA SER A 346 17.08 4.91 3.86
C SER A 346 17.47 4.37 2.50
N MET A 347 18.08 5.22 1.67
CA MET A 347 18.64 4.87 0.36
C MET A 347 20.06 5.44 0.27
N LEU A 348 21.02 4.60 -0.09
CA LEU A 348 22.42 4.98 -0.31
C LEU A 348 22.79 4.68 -1.76
N ILE A 349 23.30 5.68 -2.46
CA ILE A 349 23.80 5.56 -3.83
C ILE A 349 25.32 5.67 -3.78
N THR A 350 26.02 4.63 -4.20
CA THR A 350 27.48 4.58 -4.23
C THR A 350 27.98 3.56 -5.26
N GLY A 351 29.10 3.84 -5.92
CA GLY A 351 29.71 2.91 -6.87
C GLY A 351 28.84 2.48 -8.06
N GLY A 352 27.83 3.28 -8.42
CA GLY A 352 26.86 2.92 -9.48
C GLY A 352 25.76 1.98 -9.00
N GLU A 353 25.70 1.63 -7.72
CA GLU A 353 24.70 0.81 -7.06
C GLU A 353 23.83 1.64 -6.13
N VAL A 354 22.59 1.20 -5.96
CA VAL A 354 21.58 1.76 -5.04
C VAL A 354 21.24 0.74 -3.99
N TYR A 355 21.40 1.08 -2.73
CA TYR A 355 21.04 0.26 -1.57
C TYR A 355 19.83 0.86 -0.87
N VAL A 356 18.77 0.09 -0.67
CA VAL A 356 17.52 0.58 -0.07
C VAL A 356 17.05 -0.38 1.03
N GLY A 357 16.60 0.18 2.15
CA GLY A 357 16.03 -0.62 3.24
C GLY A 357 15.32 0.24 4.29
N ALA A 358 14.42 -0.40 5.05
CA ALA A 358 13.77 0.22 6.20
C ALA A 358 14.69 0.23 7.43
N VAL A 359 15.93 0.67 7.25
CA VAL A 359 17.04 0.52 8.19
C VAL A 359 17.80 1.82 8.38
N GLN A 360 18.53 1.92 9.49
CA GLN A 360 19.46 3.02 9.70
C GLN A 360 20.59 3.01 8.66
N PRO A 361 21.18 4.17 8.31
CA PRO A 361 22.25 4.28 7.31
C PRO A 361 23.41 3.30 7.53
N SER A 362 23.81 3.06 8.77
CA SER A 362 24.90 2.14 9.10
C SER A 362 24.70 0.71 8.61
N VAL A 363 23.43 0.28 8.43
CA VAL A 363 23.13 -1.05 7.88
C VAL A 363 23.33 -1.06 6.37
N LEU A 364 22.99 0.05 5.66
CA LEU A 364 23.29 0.20 4.24
C LEU A 364 24.79 0.22 3.98
N GLU A 365 25.53 0.98 4.79
CA GLU A 365 27.00 1.07 4.70
C GLU A 365 27.67 -0.30 4.90
N ALA A 366 27.17 -1.10 5.85
CA ALA A 366 27.65 -2.47 6.04
C ALA A 366 27.35 -3.36 4.82
N ALA A 367 26.20 -3.17 4.16
CA ALA A 367 25.84 -3.93 2.95
C ALA A 367 26.80 -3.63 1.78
N VAL A 368 27.23 -2.36 1.60
CA VAL A 368 28.23 -1.97 0.58
C VAL A 368 29.55 -2.71 0.80
N GLY A 369 30.02 -2.85 2.06
CA GLY A 369 31.27 -3.54 2.38
C GLY A 369 31.26 -5.03 2.01
N HIS A 370 30.09 -5.66 1.93
CA HIS A 370 29.96 -7.07 1.52
C HIS A 370 30.03 -7.30 0.00
N THR A 371 29.73 -6.29 -0.81
CA THR A 371 29.85 -6.36 -2.29
C THR A 371 31.28 -6.12 -2.80
N SER A 372 32.09 -5.41 -2.00
CA SER A 372 33.47 -5.05 -2.40
C SER A 372 34.49 -6.16 -2.11
N ALA A 373 34.07 -7.27 -1.49
CA ALA A 373 34.93 -8.39 -1.08
C ALA A 373 34.81 -9.65 -1.94
N GLY A 374 34.16 -9.56 -3.13
CA GLY A 374 33.96 -10.65 -4.09
C GLY A 374 34.82 -10.52 -5.35
#